data_eca40fa527a2e185629e9ab033da7451
#
_entry.id   eca40fa527a2e185629e9ab033da7451
#
_cell.length_a   1.000
_cell.length_b   1.000
_cell.length_c   1.000
_cell.angle_alpha   90.00
_cell.angle_beta   90.00
_cell.angle_gamma   90.00
#
_symmetry.space_group_name_H-M   'P 1'
#
loop_
_entity.id
_entity.type
_entity.pdbx_description
1 polymer ?
#
loop_
_entity_poly.entity_id
_entity_poly.type
_entity_poly.pdbx_seq_one_letter_code
_entity_poly.pdbx_strand_id
1 'polypeptide(L)'
;MHFEAFSFGSIRIDGKTYEHDVVIDRGHIVKRKKKPSKKFRDAFGHTPLSVGEDIPWKCRRLVIGTGTGALPVMEEVMREAQRRKIKLAILPTTEAIKALQENPDETNAILHITC
;
A
#
# COMPACT_ATOMS: atom_id res chain seq x y z
N MET A 1 -12.70 -8.51 -5.71
CA MET A 1 -12.19 -8.36 -4.32
C MET A 1 -13.14 -7.49 -3.54
N HIS A 2 -13.58 -7.97 -2.41
CA HIS A 2 -14.60 -7.28 -1.61
C HIS A 2 -14.00 -6.82 -0.28
N PHE A 3 -13.97 -5.50 -0.06
CA PHE A 3 -13.50 -4.89 1.19
C PHE A 3 -14.71 -4.75 2.11
N GLU A 4 -14.67 -5.40 3.27
CA GLU A 4 -15.82 -5.48 4.16
C GLU A 4 -15.72 -4.50 5.34
N ALA A 5 -14.54 -4.37 5.92
CA ALA A 5 -14.33 -3.51 7.07
C ALA A 5 -12.87 -3.09 7.15
N PHE A 6 -12.66 -1.84 7.55
CA PHE A 6 -11.33 -1.34 7.86
C PHE A 6 -11.41 -0.46 9.11
N SER A 7 -10.54 -0.74 10.07
CA SER A 7 -10.19 0.17 11.15
C SER A 7 -8.69 0.07 11.34
N PHE A 8 -8.05 1.12 11.85
CA PHE A 8 -6.60 1.05 12.00
C PHE A 8 -6.23 -0.10 12.93
N GLY A 9 -5.42 -1.02 12.45
CA GLY A 9 -5.04 -2.25 13.12
C GLY A 9 -5.60 -3.52 12.47
N SER A 10 -6.70 -3.43 11.70
CA SER A 10 -7.22 -4.59 10.99
C SER A 10 -8.03 -4.22 9.75
N ILE A 11 -8.02 -5.11 8.76
CA ILE A 11 -8.84 -5.00 7.57
C ILE A 11 -9.43 -6.37 7.23
N ARG A 12 -10.67 -6.38 6.78
CA ARG A 12 -11.32 -7.60 6.32
C ARG A 12 -11.56 -7.55 4.82
N ILE A 13 -11.00 -8.51 4.11
CA ILE A 13 -11.09 -8.59 2.65
C ILE A 13 -11.53 -10.01 2.27
N ASP A 14 -12.60 -10.12 1.49
CA ASP A 14 -13.14 -11.39 1.02
C ASP A 14 -13.34 -12.41 2.17
N GLY A 15 -13.85 -11.93 3.30
CA GLY A 15 -14.14 -12.77 4.47
C GLY A 15 -12.94 -13.11 5.35
N LYS A 16 -11.75 -12.62 5.02
CA LYS A 16 -10.53 -12.87 5.80
C LYS A 16 -10.03 -11.59 6.45
N THR A 17 -9.68 -11.68 7.74
CA THR A 17 -9.15 -10.54 8.50
C THR A 17 -7.63 -10.55 8.49
N TYR A 18 -7.05 -9.38 8.21
CA TYR A 18 -5.61 -9.15 8.21
C TYR A 18 -5.28 -8.11 9.27
N GLU A 19 -4.29 -8.38 10.10
CA GLU A 19 -3.83 -7.48 11.17
C GLU A 19 -2.41 -6.98 10.90
N HIS A 20 -2.04 -6.87 9.64
CA HIS A 20 -0.76 -6.37 9.18
C HIS A 20 -0.96 -5.66 7.86
N ASP A 21 0.01 -4.85 7.46
CA ASP A 21 -0.02 -4.20 6.15
C ASP A 21 -0.10 -5.25 5.05
N VAL A 22 -0.89 -4.96 4.03
CA VAL A 22 -1.12 -5.89 2.92
C VAL A 22 -0.65 -5.29 1.60
N VAL A 23 -0.19 -6.18 0.72
CA VAL A 23 0.13 -5.86 -0.67
C VAL A 23 -0.86 -6.61 -1.54
N ILE A 24 -1.51 -5.90 -2.44
CA ILE A 24 -2.42 -6.49 -3.41
C ILE A 24 -1.73 -6.47 -4.76
N ASP A 25 -1.40 -7.67 -5.26
CA ASP A 25 -0.67 -7.85 -6.51
C ASP A 25 -1.49 -8.72 -7.45
N ARG A 26 -2.07 -8.10 -8.47
CA ARG A 26 -2.89 -8.80 -9.49
C ARG A 26 -3.94 -9.71 -8.85
N GLY A 27 -4.65 -9.17 -7.85
CA GLY A 27 -5.69 -9.88 -7.13
C GLY A 27 -5.23 -10.79 -6.00
N HIS A 28 -3.93 -10.93 -5.80
CA HIS A 28 -3.38 -11.73 -4.71
C HIS A 28 -3.01 -10.83 -3.53
N ILE A 29 -3.36 -11.26 -2.32
CA ILE A 29 -3.08 -10.51 -1.10
C ILE A 29 -1.92 -11.18 -0.37
N VAL A 30 -0.85 -10.41 -0.13
CA VAL A 30 0.31 -10.88 0.63
C VAL A 30 0.68 -9.87 1.69
N LYS A 31 1.43 -10.29 2.70
CA LYS A 31 1.91 -9.42 3.76
C LYS A 31 3.00 -8.48 3.21
N ARG A 32 2.91 -7.19 3.56
CA ARG A 32 3.97 -6.24 3.26
C ARG A 32 5.24 -6.62 4.04
N LYS A 33 6.38 -6.65 3.36
CA LYS A 33 7.68 -6.93 3.96
C LYS A 33 8.43 -5.63 4.19
N LYS A 34 8.42 -5.13 5.40
CA LYS A 34 9.00 -3.82 5.77
C LYS A 34 10.51 -3.86 6.01
N LYS A 35 11.10 -5.02 6.13
CA LYS A 35 12.50 -5.16 6.55
C LYS A 35 13.48 -4.28 5.77
N PRO A 36 13.41 -4.19 4.42
CA PRO A 36 14.34 -3.33 3.68
C PRO A 36 14.22 -1.85 4.02
N SER A 37 13.08 -1.42 4.59
CA SER A 37 12.82 -0.01 4.89
C SER A 37 13.08 0.35 6.34
N LYS A 38 13.32 -0.61 7.22
CA LYS A 38 13.49 -0.35 8.66
C LYS A 38 14.67 0.57 8.98
N LYS A 39 15.71 0.55 8.15
CA LYS A 39 16.87 1.42 8.31
C LYS A 39 16.55 2.91 8.21
N PHE A 40 15.41 3.26 7.62
CA PHE A 40 14.98 4.65 7.47
C PHE A 40 14.06 5.13 8.58
N ARG A 41 13.69 4.24 9.50
CA ARG A 41 12.69 4.56 10.53
C ARG A 41 13.08 5.75 11.41
N ASP A 42 14.34 5.85 11.81
CA ASP A 42 14.80 6.93 12.69
C ASP A 42 14.63 8.30 12.03
N ALA A 43 14.88 8.40 10.74
CA ALA A 43 14.75 9.66 10.01
C ALA A 43 13.30 10.09 9.81
N PHE A 44 12.36 9.15 9.74
CA PHE A 44 10.95 9.44 9.42
C PHE A 44 10.00 9.29 10.60
N GLY A 45 10.46 8.74 11.72
CA GLY A 45 9.60 8.45 12.87
C GLY A 45 8.72 7.21 12.71
N HIS A 46 8.55 6.72 11.50
CA HIS A 46 7.83 5.50 11.11
C HIS A 46 8.60 4.80 10.01
N THR A 47 8.35 3.50 9.82
CA THR A 47 8.98 2.77 8.71
C THR A 47 8.36 3.25 7.40
N PRO A 48 9.11 3.98 6.55
CA PRO A 48 8.56 4.49 5.30
C PRO A 48 8.46 3.39 4.25
N LEU A 49 7.67 3.63 3.20
CA LEU A 49 7.70 2.79 2.02
C LEU A 49 8.91 3.18 1.16
N SER A 50 9.78 2.22 0.87
CA SER A 50 10.98 2.46 0.05
C SER A 50 11.06 1.49 -1.12
N VAL A 51 11.89 1.81 -2.10
CA VAL A 51 12.07 0.97 -3.30
C VAL A 51 12.74 -0.38 -3.00
N GLY A 52 13.32 -0.56 -1.81
CA GLY A 52 13.89 -1.83 -1.40
C GLY A 52 12.84 -2.89 -1.09
N GLU A 53 11.58 -2.49 -0.90
CA GLU A 53 10.49 -3.43 -0.66
C GLU A 53 10.00 -4.06 -1.97
N ASP A 54 9.30 -5.19 -1.85
CA ASP A 54 8.68 -5.87 -3.00
C ASP A 54 7.40 -5.12 -3.42
N ILE A 55 7.58 -4.01 -4.14
CA ILE A 55 6.47 -3.21 -4.63
C ILE A 55 5.88 -3.90 -5.87
N PRO A 56 4.54 -4.06 -5.95
CA PRO A 56 3.90 -4.75 -7.07
C PRO A 56 3.79 -3.84 -8.30
N TRP A 57 4.91 -3.67 -9.01
CA TRP A 57 5.01 -2.73 -10.14
C TRP A 57 4.27 -3.16 -11.41
N LYS A 58 3.83 -4.42 -11.51
CA LYS A 58 3.15 -4.91 -12.73
C LYS A 58 1.69 -4.48 -12.75
N CYS A 59 1.47 -3.20 -13.01
CA CYS A 59 0.15 -2.60 -13.03
C CYS A 59 0.18 -1.29 -13.80
N ARG A 60 -0.97 -0.74 -14.12
CA ARG A 60 -1.08 0.61 -14.66
C ARG A 60 -1.25 1.65 -13.57
N ARG A 61 -1.87 1.24 -12.47
CA ARG A 61 -2.15 2.12 -11.34
C ARG A 61 -1.71 1.44 -10.05
N LEU A 62 -0.98 2.17 -9.22
CA LEU A 62 -0.58 1.71 -7.89
C LEU A 62 -1.21 2.64 -6.85
N VAL A 63 -2.01 2.07 -5.96
CA VAL A 63 -2.64 2.81 -4.87
C VAL A 63 -1.89 2.50 -3.58
N ILE A 64 -1.45 3.54 -2.89
CA ILE A 64 -0.78 3.42 -1.60
C ILE A 64 -1.70 4.01 -0.53
N GLY A 65 -2.19 3.16 0.36
CA GLY A 65 -2.97 3.57 1.52
C GLY A 65 -2.05 3.86 2.69
N THR A 66 -2.12 5.07 3.21
CA THR A 66 -1.19 5.56 4.24
C THR A 66 -1.74 5.44 5.67
N GLY A 67 -2.77 4.63 5.87
CA GLY A 67 -3.42 4.51 7.17
C GLY A 67 -4.19 5.77 7.50
N THR A 68 -3.93 6.37 8.65
CA THR A 68 -4.51 7.66 9.05
C THR A 68 -3.58 8.84 8.70
N GLY A 69 -2.65 8.63 7.77
CA GLY A 69 -1.64 9.60 7.36
C GLY A 69 -0.25 9.34 7.91
N ALA A 70 -0.05 8.19 8.58
CA ALA A 70 1.18 7.91 9.31
C ALA A 70 2.27 7.20 8.49
N LEU A 71 1.98 6.75 7.27
CA LEU A 71 2.98 6.08 6.43
C LEU A 71 3.67 7.10 5.52
N PRO A 72 4.95 7.41 5.76
CA PRO A 72 5.71 8.19 4.80
C PRO A 72 6.06 7.33 3.58
N VAL A 73 6.11 7.97 2.40
CA VAL A 73 6.50 7.33 1.14
C VAL A 73 7.76 8.03 0.66
N MET A 74 8.83 7.28 0.47
CA MET A 74 10.10 7.87 0.05
C MET A 74 10.03 8.34 -1.41
N GLU A 75 10.72 9.43 -1.70
CA GLU A 75 10.69 10.06 -3.02
C GLU A 75 11.09 9.12 -4.14
N GLU A 76 12.01 8.19 -3.87
CA GLU A 76 12.46 7.20 -4.87
C GLU A 76 11.31 6.32 -5.37
N VAL A 77 10.30 6.06 -4.52
CA VAL A 77 9.11 5.30 -4.92
C VAL A 77 8.32 6.09 -5.97
N MET A 78 8.17 7.39 -5.76
CA MET A 78 7.46 8.26 -6.71
C MET A 78 8.21 8.38 -8.03
N ARG A 79 9.53 8.50 -7.97
CA ARG A 79 10.37 8.54 -9.16
C ARG A 79 10.32 7.24 -9.95
N GLU A 80 10.33 6.11 -9.27
CA GLU A 80 10.28 4.81 -9.92
C GLU A 80 8.93 4.59 -10.60
N ALA A 81 7.84 4.98 -9.96
CA ALA A 81 6.51 4.94 -10.57
C ALA A 81 6.45 5.79 -11.84
N GLN A 82 7.01 6.99 -11.78
CA GLN A 82 7.05 7.88 -12.94
C GLN A 82 7.89 7.28 -14.06
N ARG A 83 9.04 6.72 -13.74
CA ARG A 83 9.91 6.07 -14.74
C ARG A 83 9.20 4.91 -15.43
N ARG A 84 8.37 4.16 -14.69
CA ARG A 84 7.61 3.03 -15.21
C ARG A 84 6.27 3.44 -15.84
N LYS A 85 5.96 4.73 -15.84
CA LYS A 85 4.70 5.29 -16.36
C LYS A 85 3.47 4.71 -15.65
N ILE A 86 3.59 4.48 -14.35
CA ILE A 86 2.51 3.99 -13.50
C ILE A 86 1.86 5.20 -12.82
N LYS A 87 0.52 5.24 -12.84
CA LYS A 87 -0.23 6.24 -12.09
C LYS A 87 -0.18 5.89 -10.60
N LEU A 88 0.42 6.76 -9.81
CA LEU A 88 0.55 6.56 -8.37
C LEU A 88 -0.48 7.42 -7.65
N ALA A 89 -1.25 6.80 -6.75
CA ALA A 89 -2.19 7.49 -5.87
C ALA A 89 -1.79 7.19 -4.43
N ILE A 90 -1.44 8.23 -3.68
CA ILE A 90 -1.07 8.13 -2.27
C ILE A 90 -2.21 8.77 -1.48
N LEU A 91 -2.95 7.96 -0.73
CA LEU A 91 -4.18 8.34 -0.07
C LEU A 91 -4.25 7.71 1.33
N PRO A 92 -4.99 8.33 2.26
CA PRO A 92 -5.37 7.61 3.48
C PRO A 92 -6.03 6.28 3.12
N THR A 93 -5.86 5.26 3.96
CA THR A 93 -6.29 3.90 3.60
C THR A 93 -7.79 3.81 3.27
N THR A 94 -8.64 4.57 3.95
CA THR A 94 -10.08 4.60 3.66
C THR A 94 -10.35 5.05 2.22
N GLU A 95 -9.69 6.11 1.76
CA GLU A 95 -9.83 6.61 0.39
C GLU A 95 -9.15 5.69 -0.61
N ALA A 96 -8.05 5.04 -0.21
CA ALA A 96 -7.37 4.05 -1.05
C ALA A 96 -8.29 2.88 -1.35
N ILE A 97 -9.03 2.40 -0.36
CA ILE A 97 -10.01 1.32 -0.53
C ILE A 97 -11.09 1.74 -1.52
N LYS A 98 -11.61 2.96 -1.41
CA LYS A 98 -12.61 3.49 -2.35
C LYS A 98 -12.07 3.50 -3.77
N ALA A 99 -10.83 3.97 -3.96
CA ALA A 99 -10.20 3.98 -5.27
C ALA A 99 -10.06 2.59 -5.87
N LEU A 100 -9.72 1.60 -5.05
CA LEU A 100 -9.61 0.21 -5.49
C LEU A 100 -10.97 -0.37 -5.89
N GLN A 101 -12.02 -0.04 -5.17
CA GLN A 101 -13.37 -0.49 -5.46
C GLN A 101 -13.92 0.12 -6.75
N GLU A 102 -13.59 1.40 -7.00
CA GLU A 102 -14.06 2.10 -8.20
C GLU A 102 -13.32 1.68 -9.46
N ASN A 103 -12.02 1.40 -9.37
CA ASN A 103 -11.17 1.06 -10.51
C ASN A 103 -10.24 -0.10 -10.17
N PRO A 104 -10.76 -1.33 -10.08
CA PRO A 104 -9.93 -2.49 -9.72
C PRO A 104 -9.03 -2.98 -10.85
N ASP A 105 -9.37 -2.71 -12.11
CA ASP A 105 -8.64 -3.24 -13.25
C ASP A 105 -7.24 -2.68 -13.37
N GLU A 106 -6.25 -3.57 -13.54
CA GLU A 106 -4.85 -3.23 -13.72
C GLU A 106 -4.31 -2.34 -12.57
N THR A 107 -4.90 -2.49 -11.37
CA THR A 107 -4.57 -1.71 -10.19
C THR A 107 -4.03 -2.63 -9.10
N ASN A 108 -2.83 -2.32 -8.62
CA ASN A 108 -2.25 -2.97 -7.44
C ASN A 108 -2.24 -1.98 -6.28
N ALA A 109 -1.98 -2.48 -5.09
CA ALA A 109 -2.02 -1.63 -3.91
C ALA A 109 -1.06 -2.08 -2.81
N ILE A 110 -0.67 -1.11 -1.99
CA ILE A 110 -0.04 -1.36 -0.69
C ILE A 110 -0.89 -0.61 0.32
N LEU A 111 -1.44 -1.33 1.29
CA LEU A 111 -2.31 -0.73 2.30
C LEU A 111 -1.65 -0.79 3.68
N HIS A 112 -1.40 0.37 4.26
CA HIS A 112 -0.91 0.49 5.63
C HIS A 112 -2.09 0.28 6.58
N ILE A 113 -2.03 -0.79 7.36
CA ILE A 113 -3.10 -1.21 8.26
C ILE A 113 -2.73 -0.95 9.72
N THR A 114 -1.46 -1.13 10.04
CA THR A 114 -0.97 -0.97 11.41
C THR A 114 0.52 -0.62 11.42
N CYS A 115 0.94 0.04 12.45
CA CYS A 115 2.36 0.37 12.66
C CYS A 115 3.18 -0.83 13.11
#